data_a65f4a2afedf1179320007da789f5e27
#
_entry.id   a65f4a2afedf1179320007da789f5e27
#
_cell.length_a   1.000
_cell.length_b   1.000
_cell.length_c   1.000
_cell.angle_alpha   90.00
_cell.angle_beta   90.00
_cell.angle_gamma   90.00
#
_symmetry.space_group_name_H-M   'P 1'
#
loop_
_entity.id
_entity.type
_entity.pdbx_description
1 polymer ?
#
loop_
_entity_poly.entity_id
_entity_poly.type
_entity_poly.pdbx_seq_one_letter_code
_entity_poly.pdbx_strand_id
1 'polypeptide(L)'
;MKMNRHTLYMAAAALLAAFALTGCSLLKVAVATGDPLSKEEMNIRTMTRGFYYDMASEVSRTADSIAAAAPDIATRVAAVRWKIRATRAGVSAAMQGIPDVALADMWILCRRMDEGFAAAPDSLLFGAQSDLARDAAARLDRRAARLARQVLAADRYGLMERFVGDYVRENPADGEMEGSNTTLAWIEFLRANGIEHAYATGSIAEVLADVNDRVSGQTQQLANSVGWSKDLIAMQLQQDSMRMEVGARLDSLERNFTRIVVVAEHLPEISDKVLEELNKQVTQLIYTMNYSLDNA
;
A
#
# COMPACT_ATOMS: atom_id res chain seq x y z
N MET A 1 -58.24 13.80 4.10
CA MET A 1 -58.04 12.70 3.12
C MET A 1 -57.23 11.59 3.82
N LYS A 2 -57.88 10.53 4.31
CA LYS A 2 -57.21 9.44 5.04
C LYS A 2 -56.58 8.48 4.03
N MET A 3 -55.29 8.52 3.93
CA MET A 3 -54.51 7.60 3.08
C MET A 3 -54.67 6.20 3.63
N ASN A 4 -55.08 5.26 2.77
CA ASN A 4 -55.37 3.88 3.17
C ASN A 4 -54.05 3.17 3.49
N ARG A 5 -53.97 2.38 4.58
CA ARG A 5 -52.73 1.68 5.03
C ARG A 5 -52.15 0.80 3.92
N HIS A 6 -52.98 0.25 3.05
CA HIS A 6 -52.52 -0.52 1.88
C HIS A 6 -51.77 0.31 0.85
N THR A 7 -52.16 1.56 0.59
CA THR A 7 -51.43 2.47 -0.31
C THR A 7 -50.08 2.90 0.27
N LEU A 8 -49.98 3.01 1.60
CA LEU A 8 -48.71 3.32 2.27
C LEU A 8 -47.70 2.15 2.16
N TYR A 9 -48.17 0.91 2.36
CA TYR A 9 -47.29 -0.29 2.22
C TYR A 9 -46.89 -0.53 0.76
N MET A 10 -47.74 -0.29 -0.21
CA MET A 10 -47.42 -0.38 -1.62
C MET A 10 -46.38 0.69 -2.04
N ALA A 11 -46.53 1.91 -1.54
CA ALA A 11 -45.53 2.96 -1.80
C ALA A 11 -44.18 2.69 -1.13
N ALA A 12 -44.18 2.16 0.09
CA ALA A 12 -42.95 1.76 0.78
C ALA A 12 -42.26 0.57 0.11
N ALA A 13 -43.02 -0.42 -0.36
CA ALA A 13 -42.48 -1.56 -1.11
C ALA A 13 -41.90 -1.15 -2.48
N ALA A 14 -42.58 -0.22 -3.19
CA ALA A 14 -42.09 0.34 -4.43
C ALA A 14 -40.79 1.17 -4.26
N LEU A 15 -40.69 1.91 -3.15
CA LEU A 15 -39.48 2.64 -2.81
C LEU A 15 -38.31 1.71 -2.47
N LEU A 16 -38.57 0.66 -1.69
CA LEU A 16 -37.56 -0.38 -1.39
C LEU A 16 -37.11 -1.15 -2.62
N ALA A 17 -38.03 -1.47 -3.55
CA ALA A 17 -37.69 -2.09 -4.81
C ALA A 17 -36.87 -1.16 -5.73
N ALA A 18 -37.16 0.15 -5.73
CA ALA A 18 -36.39 1.13 -6.47
C ALA A 18 -34.95 1.28 -5.92
N PHE A 19 -34.79 1.24 -4.58
CA PHE A 19 -33.45 1.25 -3.95
C PHE A 19 -32.68 -0.05 -4.19
N ALA A 20 -33.35 -1.20 -4.27
CA ALA A 20 -32.71 -2.48 -4.60
C ALA A 20 -32.23 -2.55 -6.07
N LEU A 21 -32.92 -1.86 -6.99
CA LEU A 21 -32.55 -1.83 -8.41
C LEU A 21 -31.45 -0.81 -8.72
N THR A 22 -31.28 0.25 -7.93
CA THR A 22 -30.21 1.25 -8.12
C THR A 22 -28.92 0.84 -7.41
N GLY A 23 -28.97 -0.05 -6.41
CA GLY A 23 -27.80 -0.56 -5.67
C GLY A 23 -26.93 -1.57 -6.44
N CYS A 24 -27.45 -2.18 -7.52
CA CYS A 24 -26.70 -3.22 -8.26
C CYS A 24 -25.80 -2.72 -9.38
N SER A 25 -25.80 -1.44 -9.75
CA SER A 25 -24.93 -0.93 -10.81
C SER A 25 -23.56 -0.42 -10.31
N LEU A 26 -23.40 -0.21 -9.01
CA LEU A 26 -22.13 0.23 -8.41
C LEU A 26 -21.19 -0.92 -8.03
N LEU A 27 -21.62 -2.17 -8.13
CA LEU A 27 -20.83 -3.37 -7.80
C LEU A 27 -20.50 -4.24 -9.02
N LYS A 28 -20.59 -3.70 -10.23
CA LYS A 28 -19.94 -4.32 -11.40
C LYS A 28 -18.50 -3.83 -11.59
N VAL A 29 -17.75 -3.67 -10.52
CA VAL A 29 -16.35 -4.08 -10.55
C VAL A 29 -16.44 -5.60 -10.40
N ALA A 30 -16.48 -6.31 -11.51
CA ALA A 30 -16.34 -7.75 -11.52
C ALA A 30 -14.92 -8.06 -11.03
N VAL A 31 -14.78 -8.14 -9.72
CA VAL A 31 -13.66 -8.84 -9.11
C VAL A 31 -13.93 -10.30 -9.46
N ALA A 32 -13.39 -10.75 -10.57
CA ALA A 32 -13.38 -12.16 -10.96
C ALA A 32 -12.48 -12.89 -9.95
N THR A 33 -13.07 -13.22 -8.80
CA THR A 33 -12.43 -14.08 -7.80
C THR A 33 -12.34 -15.47 -8.42
N GLY A 34 -11.10 -15.89 -8.71
CA GLY A 34 -10.81 -17.23 -9.19
C GLY A 34 -10.09 -17.33 -10.53
N ASP A 35 -10.06 -16.26 -11.33
CA ASP A 35 -9.27 -16.27 -12.55
C ASP A 35 -7.80 -15.98 -12.24
N PRO A 36 -6.86 -16.81 -12.76
CA PRO A 36 -5.43 -16.55 -12.60
C PRO A 36 -5.04 -15.19 -13.17
N LEU A 37 -4.04 -14.56 -12.56
CA LEU A 37 -3.45 -13.38 -13.15
C LEU A 37 -2.85 -13.69 -14.52
N SER A 38 -3.01 -12.78 -15.45
CA SER A 38 -2.31 -12.84 -16.73
C SER A 38 -0.80 -12.79 -16.51
N LYS A 39 -0.03 -13.24 -17.50
CA LYS A 39 1.45 -13.15 -17.44
C LYS A 39 1.93 -11.71 -17.28
N GLU A 40 1.22 -10.76 -17.88
CA GLU A 40 1.52 -9.33 -17.77
C GLU A 40 1.29 -8.84 -16.34
N GLU A 41 0.14 -9.11 -15.75
CA GLU A 41 -0.18 -8.73 -14.36
C GLU A 41 0.78 -9.37 -13.36
N MET A 42 1.15 -10.64 -13.56
CA MET A 42 2.15 -11.33 -12.73
C MET A 42 3.53 -10.67 -12.86
N ASN A 43 3.93 -10.27 -14.07
CA ASN A 43 5.17 -9.55 -14.30
C ASN A 43 5.17 -8.18 -13.62
N ILE A 44 4.09 -7.40 -13.75
CA ILE A 44 3.92 -6.11 -13.09
C ILE A 44 4.06 -6.29 -11.57
N ARG A 45 3.33 -7.24 -10.98
CA ARG A 45 3.40 -7.56 -9.54
C ARG A 45 4.82 -7.87 -9.09
N THR A 46 5.48 -8.80 -9.76
CA THR A 46 6.82 -9.26 -9.39
C THR A 46 7.85 -8.13 -9.49
N MET A 47 7.82 -7.38 -10.58
CA MET A 47 8.76 -6.29 -10.82
C MET A 47 8.52 -5.10 -9.88
N THR A 48 7.27 -4.80 -9.55
CA THR A 48 6.93 -3.74 -8.58
C THR A 48 7.41 -4.10 -7.18
N ARG A 49 7.22 -5.34 -6.75
CA ARG A 49 7.76 -5.83 -5.45
C ARG A 49 9.28 -5.82 -5.42
N GLY A 50 9.93 -6.24 -6.49
CA GLY A 50 11.39 -6.14 -6.63
C GLY A 50 11.86 -4.68 -6.50
N PHE A 51 11.18 -3.77 -7.15
CA PHE A 51 11.50 -2.35 -7.09
C PHE A 51 11.33 -1.76 -5.68
N TYR A 52 10.34 -2.22 -4.90
CA TYR A 52 10.21 -1.83 -3.49
C TYR A 52 11.49 -2.13 -2.69
N TYR A 53 12.06 -3.31 -2.82
CA TYR A 53 13.30 -3.66 -2.10
C TYR A 53 14.47 -2.79 -2.52
N ASP A 54 14.57 -2.47 -3.80
CA ASP A 54 15.57 -1.54 -4.32
C ASP A 54 15.38 -0.12 -3.74
N MET A 55 14.15 0.37 -3.73
CA MET A 55 13.77 1.68 -3.17
C MET A 55 14.09 1.72 -1.67
N ALA A 56 13.67 0.71 -0.91
CA ALA A 56 13.92 0.63 0.52
C ALA A 56 15.43 0.61 0.84
N SER A 57 16.23 -0.10 0.05
CA SER A 57 17.68 -0.12 0.15
C SER A 57 18.32 1.24 -0.16
N GLU A 58 17.89 1.89 -1.24
CA GLU A 58 18.38 3.23 -1.64
C GLU A 58 18.08 4.27 -0.55
N VAL A 59 16.82 4.33 -0.09
CA VAL A 59 16.38 5.23 0.97
C VAL A 59 17.16 4.98 2.26
N SER A 60 17.31 3.71 2.67
CA SER A 60 18.03 3.36 3.90
C SER A 60 19.48 3.79 3.84
N ARG A 61 20.21 3.46 2.77
CA ARG A 61 21.61 3.87 2.60
C ARG A 61 21.79 5.37 2.57
N THR A 62 20.89 6.08 1.88
CA THR A 62 20.96 7.55 1.79
C THR A 62 20.69 8.18 3.15
N ALA A 63 19.64 7.73 3.87
CA ALA A 63 19.32 8.24 5.20
C ALA A 63 20.46 7.97 6.21
N ASP A 64 21.08 6.78 6.14
CA ASP A 64 22.23 6.45 7.00
C ASP A 64 23.45 7.33 6.68
N SER A 65 23.69 7.63 5.38
CA SER A 65 24.74 8.56 4.97
C SER A 65 24.49 9.98 5.46
N ILE A 66 23.24 10.46 5.36
CA ILE A 66 22.83 11.76 5.89
C ILE A 66 23.04 11.80 7.41
N ALA A 67 22.56 10.79 8.14
CA ALA A 67 22.68 10.72 9.60
C ALA A 67 24.16 10.68 10.06
N ALA A 68 25.02 9.96 9.33
CA ALA A 68 26.45 9.88 9.63
C ALA A 68 27.19 11.21 9.39
N ALA A 69 26.78 11.97 8.36
CA ALA A 69 27.40 13.25 8.01
C ALA A 69 26.81 14.45 8.78
N ALA A 70 25.62 14.30 9.38
CA ALA A 70 24.92 15.39 10.05
C ALA A 70 25.60 15.77 11.37
N PRO A 71 25.91 17.07 11.58
CA PRO A 71 26.53 17.54 12.81
C PRO A 71 25.56 17.60 14.00
N ASP A 72 24.28 17.77 13.72
CA ASP A 72 23.24 17.96 14.73
C ASP A 72 22.28 16.78 14.82
N ILE A 73 21.65 16.62 15.99
CA ILE A 73 20.73 15.51 16.28
C ILE A 73 19.43 15.67 15.49
N ALA A 74 18.95 16.89 15.24
CA ALA A 74 17.68 17.11 14.56
C ALA A 74 17.72 16.56 13.13
N THR A 75 18.82 16.82 12.40
CA THR A 75 19.04 16.27 11.06
C THR A 75 19.15 14.73 11.08
N ARG A 76 19.86 14.15 12.06
CA ARG A 76 19.92 12.69 12.22
C ARG A 76 18.54 12.08 12.44
N VAL A 77 17.76 12.67 13.34
CA VAL A 77 16.38 12.26 13.62
C VAL A 77 15.50 12.38 12.37
N ALA A 78 15.62 13.48 11.62
CA ALA A 78 14.88 13.66 10.37
C ALA A 78 15.20 12.57 9.34
N ALA A 79 16.49 12.23 9.17
CA ALA A 79 16.92 11.18 8.24
C ALA A 79 16.35 9.81 8.61
N VAL A 80 16.38 9.43 9.89
CA VAL A 80 15.81 8.15 10.34
C VAL A 80 14.28 8.15 10.21
N ARG A 81 13.60 9.26 10.48
CA ARG A 81 12.15 9.39 10.25
C ARG A 81 11.81 9.23 8.77
N TRP A 82 12.55 9.86 7.88
CA TRP A 82 12.39 9.67 6.45
C TRP A 82 12.53 8.20 6.06
N LYS A 83 13.58 7.53 6.51
CA LYS A 83 13.81 6.09 6.28
C LYS A 83 12.60 5.25 6.68
N ILE A 84 12.08 5.44 7.90
CA ILE A 84 10.93 4.70 8.42
C ILE A 84 9.68 4.98 7.59
N ARG A 85 9.37 6.25 7.30
CA ARG A 85 8.15 6.65 6.59
C ARG A 85 8.16 6.18 5.14
N ALA A 86 9.23 6.43 4.41
CA ALA A 86 9.34 6.07 3.00
C ALA A 86 9.28 4.55 2.79
N THR A 87 9.98 3.76 3.64
CA THR A 87 9.96 2.30 3.50
C THR A 87 8.62 1.70 3.91
N ARG A 88 7.93 2.28 4.92
CA ARG A 88 6.56 1.87 5.29
C ARG A 88 5.55 2.20 4.19
N ALA A 89 5.62 3.40 3.61
CA ALA A 89 4.76 3.78 2.49
C ALA A 89 5.03 2.88 1.27
N GLY A 90 6.30 2.56 1.01
CA GLY A 90 6.70 1.70 -0.10
C GLY A 90 6.17 0.27 0.01
N VAL A 91 6.24 -0.37 1.19
CA VAL A 91 5.66 -1.71 1.36
C VAL A 91 4.14 -1.68 1.20
N SER A 92 3.48 -0.64 1.72
CA SER A 92 2.03 -0.47 1.55
C SER A 92 1.64 -0.34 0.07
N ALA A 93 2.39 0.45 -0.70
CA ALA A 93 2.17 0.65 -2.13
C ALA A 93 2.44 -0.64 -2.94
N ALA A 94 3.61 -1.25 -2.75
CA ALA A 94 4.02 -2.42 -3.54
C ALA A 94 3.18 -3.68 -3.29
N MET A 95 2.55 -3.77 -2.11
CA MET A 95 1.74 -4.93 -1.70
C MET A 95 0.24 -4.73 -1.97
N GLN A 96 -0.15 -3.79 -2.82
CA GLN A 96 -1.54 -3.69 -3.29
C GLN A 96 -1.94 -4.94 -4.07
N GLY A 97 -3.21 -5.35 -3.92
CA GLY A 97 -3.73 -6.57 -4.56
C GLY A 97 -3.81 -6.48 -6.08
N ILE A 98 -4.08 -5.28 -6.62
CA ILE A 98 -4.16 -5.02 -8.05
C ILE A 98 -2.77 -4.57 -8.55
N PRO A 99 -2.12 -5.32 -9.47
CA PRO A 99 -0.75 -5.04 -9.90
C PRO A 99 -0.54 -3.63 -10.46
N ASP A 100 -1.47 -3.13 -11.27
CA ASP A 100 -1.39 -1.79 -11.83
C ASP A 100 -1.46 -0.71 -10.76
N VAL A 101 -2.32 -0.89 -9.75
CA VAL A 101 -2.44 0.03 -8.62
C VAL A 101 -1.17 0.02 -7.79
N ALA A 102 -0.58 -1.17 -7.55
CA ALA A 102 0.70 -1.28 -6.86
C ALA A 102 1.80 -0.49 -7.58
N LEU A 103 1.87 -0.61 -8.91
CA LEU A 103 2.85 0.11 -9.73
C LEU A 103 2.58 1.62 -9.70
N ALA A 104 1.33 2.04 -9.83
CA ALA A 104 0.93 3.46 -9.75
C ALA A 104 1.28 4.07 -8.38
N ASP A 105 0.91 3.40 -7.28
CA ASP A 105 1.16 3.87 -5.93
C ASP A 105 2.66 3.96 -5.61
N MET A 106 3.46 2.99 -6.09
CA MET A 106 4.91 3.05 -5.98
C MET A 106 5.52 4.22 -6.77
N TRP A 107 5.02 4.50 -7.97
CA TRP A 107 5.50 5.62 -8.76
C TRP A 107 5.06 6.96 -8.16
N ILE A 108 3.82 7.07 -7.69
CA ILE A 108 3.30 8.25 -6.98
C ILE A 108 4.17 8.55 -5.74
N LEU A 109 4.52 7.54 -4.96
CA LEU A 109 5.40 7.70 -3.80
C LEU A 109 6.76 8.29 -4.20
N CYS A 110 7.39 7.73 -5.25
CA CYS A 110 8.68 8.22 -5.73
C CYS A 110 8.59 9.65 -6.29
N ARG A 111 7.54 9.94 -7.06
CA ARG A 111 7.29 11.27 -7.64
C ARG A 111 7.04 12.32 -6.56
N ARG A 112 6.24 12.00 -5.53
CA ARG A 112 6.00 12.88 -4.39
C ARG A 112 7.28 13.17 -3.61
N MET A 113 8.15 12.17 -3.42
CA MET A 113 9.46 12.39 -2.79
C MET A 113 10.31 13.34 -3.62
N ASP A 114 10.39 13.13 -4.95
CA ASP A 114 11.19 13.97 -5.84
C ASP A 114 10.70 15.42 -5.84
N GLU A 115 9.43 15.64 -6.13
CA GLU A 115 8.83 16.97 -6.18
C GLU A 115 8.86 17.67 -4.82
N GLY A 116 8.54 16.96 -3.74
CA GLY A 116 8.53 17.49 -2.39
C GLY A 116 9.94 17.89 -1.91
N PHE A 117 10.96 17.09 -2.18
CA PHE A 117 12.33 17.42 -1.81
C PHE A 117 12.94 18.52 -2.70
N ALA A 118 12.56 18.56 -3.98
CA ALA A 118 12.98 19.63 -4.87
C ALA A 118 12.40 20.99 -4.45
N ALA A 119 11.16 21.02 -3.98
CA ALA A 119 10.47 22.25 -3.56
C ALA A 119 10.88 22.72 -2.15
N ALA A 120 11.31 21.82 -1.26
CA ALA A 120 11.59 22.14 0.12
C ALA A 120 12.96 22.82 0.30
N PRO A 121 13.07 23.87 1.13
CA PRO A 121 14.37 24.47 1.48
C PRO A 121 15.19 23.51 2.36
N ASP A 122 16.51 23.64 2.30
CA ASP A 122 17.45 22.76 3.04
C ASP A 122 17.17 22.73 4.54
N SER A 123 16.76 23.84 5.12
CA SER A 123 16.44 23.97 6.55
C SER A 123 15.24 23.11 7.00
N LEU A 124 14.36 22.74 6.07
CA LEU A 124 13.22 21.86 6.33
C LEU A 124 13.48 20.40 5.94
N LEU A 125 14.62 20.12 5.30
CA LEU A 125 15.03 18.76 4.92
C LEU A 125 16.16 18.28 5.84
N PHE A 126 17.37 18.25 5.34
CA PHE A 126 18.53 17.64 6.00
C PHE A 126 19.73 18.64 6.06
N GLY A 127 19.46 19.93 6.00
CA GLY A 127 20.49 20.96 6.02
C GLY A 127 21.49 20.79 4.87
N ALA A 128 22.78 20.80 5.18
CA ALA A 128 23.85 20.63 4.19
C ALA A 128 23.86 19.27 3.47
N GLN A 129 23.10 18.28 3.94
CA GLN A 129 22.98 16.95 3.34
C GLN A 129 21.73 16.78 2.46
N SER A 130 20.94 17.85 2.25
CA SER A 130 19.68 17.79 1.50
C SER A 130 19.84 17.29 0.07
N ASP A 131 20.96 17.59 -0.59
CA ASP A 131 21.23 17.14 -1.96
C ASP A 131 21.33 15.62 -2.08
N LEU A 132 21.82 14.92 -1.05
CA LEU A 132 21.84 13.45 -1.04
C LEU A 132 20.41 12.87 -1.16
N ALA A 133 19.46 13.47 -0.43
CA ALA A 133 18.07 13.04 -0.46
C ALA A 133 17.38 13.40 -1.78
N ARG A 134 17.61 14.62 -2.31
CA ARG A 134 17.11 15.07 -3.61
C ARG A 134 17.57 14.15 -4.74
N ASP A 135 18.87 13.87 -4.77
CA ASP A 135 19.46 12.98 -5.78
C ASP A 135 18.87 11.56 -5.69
N ALA A 136 18.69 11.03 -4.48
CA ALA A 136 18.08 9.72 -4.29
C ALA A 136 16.63 9.71 -4.76
N ALA A 137 15.82 10.69 -4.37
CA ALA A 137 14.42 10.83 -4.76
C ALA A 137 14.26 10.93 -6.29
N ALA A 138 15.07 11.80 -6.94
CA ALA A 138 15.08 11.95 -8.38
C ALA A 138 15.49 10.66 -9.11
N ARG A 139 16.45 9.90 -8.57
CA ARG A 139 16.81 8.59 -9.14
C ARG A 139 15.68 7.59 -9.02
N LEU A 140 14.98 7.57 -7.87
CA LEU A 140 13.86 6.65 -7.62
C LEU A 140 12.68 6.95 -8.54
N ASP A 141 12.28 8.23 -8.72
CA ASP A 141 11.22 8.59 -9.66
C ASP A 141 11.55 8.15 -11.08
N ARG A 142 12.76 8.45 -11.57
CA ARG A 142 13.20 7.98 -12.90
C ARG A 142 13.23 6.45 -13.03
N ARG A 143 13.54 5.73 -11.95
CA ARG A 143 13.52 4.25 -11.95
C ARG A 143 12.10 3.71 -11.98
N ALA A 144 11.17 4.32 -11.22
CA ALA A 144 9.75 3.96 -11.26
C ALA A 144 9.15 4.17 -12.66
N ALA A 145 9.42 5.32 -13.29
CA ALA A 145 9.00 5.60 -14.66
C ALA A 145 9.56 4.59 -15.68
N ARG A 146 10.84 4.23 -15.55
CA ARG A 146 11.44 3.21 -16.43
C ARG A 146 10.83 1.83 -16.20
N LEU A 147 10.58 1.45 -14.95
CA LEU A 147 9.90 0.20 -14.63
C LEU A 147 8.52 0.15 -15.29
N ALA A 148 7.70 1.18 -15.11
CA ALA A 148 6.39 1.27 -15.74
C ALA A 148 6.47 1.11 -17.26
N ARG A 149 7.44 1.77 -17.91
CA ARG A 149 7.67 1.65 -19.36
C ARG A 149 8.11 0.25 -19.80
N GLN A 150 8.78 -0.50 -18.94
CA GLN A 150 9.23 -1.86 -19.25
C GLN A 150 8.14 -2.92 -19.10
N VAL A 151 7.20 -2.72 -18.17
CA VAL A 151 6.20 -3.73 -17.83
C VAL A 151 4.83 -3.46 -18.43
N LEU A 152 4.56 -2.24 -18.91
CA LEU A 152 3.29 -1.85 -19.53
C LEU A 152 3.43 -1.72 -21.03
N ALA A 153 2.36 -2.03 -21.75
CA ALA A 153 2.23 -1.66 -23.17
C ALA A 153 2.25 -0.11 -23.31
N ALA A 154 2.67 0.39 -24.46
CA ALA A 154 2.94 1.82 -24.67
C ALA A 154 1.73 2.73 -24.40
N ASP A 155 0.54 2.30 -24.77
CA ASP A 155 -0.73 3.00 -24.53
C ASP A 155 -1.08 3.03 -23.03
N ARG A 156 -0.92 1.91 -22.33
CA ARG A 156 -1.11 1.83 -20.87
C ARG A 156 -0.07 2.64 -20.11
N TYR A 157 1.18 2.63 -20.55
CA TYR A 157 2.21 3.48 -19.96
C TYR A 157 1.82 4.97 -20.02
N GLY A 158 1.37 5.45 -21.20
CA GLY A 158 0.97 6.84 -21.37
C GLY A 158 -0.24 7.23 -20.49
N LEU A 159 -1.16 6.29 -20.25
CA LEU A 159 -2.28 6.50 -19.32
C LEU A 159 -1.78 6.59 -17.86
N MET A 160 -0.93 5.66 -17.46
CA MET A 160 -0.38 5.64 -16.10
C MET A 160 0.48 6.88 -15.81
N GLU A 161 1.30 7.30 -16.76
CA GLU A 161 2.13 8.50 -16.62
C GLU A 161 1.27 9.76 -16.41
N ARG A 162 0.17 9.91 -17.16
CA ARG A 162 -0.79 11.01 -16.94
C ARG A 162 -1.47 10.90 -15.59
N PHE A 163 -1.98 9.72 -15.24
CA PHE A 163 -2.62 9.49 -13.95
C PHE A 163 -1.71 9.85 -12.78
N VAL A 164 -0.47 9.36 -12.77
CA VAL A 164 0.52 9.66 -11.73
C VAL A 164 0.80 11.17 -11.64
N GLY A 165 0.98 11.83 -12.80
CA GLY A 165 1.24 13.27 -12.84
C GLY A 165 0.05 14.11 -12.35
N ASP A 166 -1.18 13.75 -12.76
CA ASP A 166 -2.39 14.44 -12.31
C ASP A 166 -2.63 14.21 -10.81
N TYR A 167 -2.52 12.96 -10.35
CA TYR A 167 -2.73 12.61 -8.96
C TYR A 167 -1.76 13.32 -8.02
N VAL A 168 -0.46 13.39 -8.37
CA VAL A 168 0.54 14.07 -7.53
C VAL A 168 0.32 15.58 -7.52
N ARG A 169 -0.10 16.18 -8.64
CA ARG A 169 -0.43 17.61 -8.71
C ARG A 169 -1.62 17.98 -7.82
N GLU A 170 -2.65 17.11 -7.78
CA GLU A 170 -3.85 17.30 -6.96
C GLU A 170 -3.61 16.95 -5.49
N ASN A 171 -2.66 16.06 -5.22
CA ASN A 171 -2.34 15.57 -3.89
C ASN A 171 -0.82 15.69 -3.63
N PRO A 172 -0.27 16.91 -3.51
CA PRO A 172 1.16 17.11 -3.27
C PRO A 172 1.59 16.48 -1.94
N ALA A 173 2.89 16.25 -1.79
CA ALA A 173 3.44 15.74 -0.54
C ALA A 173 3.22 16.75 0.61
N ASP A 174 2.58 16.28 1.69
CA ASP A 174 2.30 17.07 2.90
C ASP A 174 3.39 16.92 3.99
N GLY A 175 4.51 16.29 3.65
CA GLY A 175 5.62 15.99 4.58
C GLY A 175 5.42 14.70 5.37
N GLU A 176 4.23 14.10 5.41
CA GLU A 176 3.97 12.88 6.16
C GLU A 176 4.34 11.61 5.39
N MET A 177 4.51 11.65 4.07
CA MET A 177 4.78 10.50 3.19
C MET A 177 3.87 9.31 3.48
N GLU A 178 2.58 9.56 3.58
CA GLU A 178 1.62 8.47 3.70
C GLU A 178 1.51 7.71 2.38
N GLY A 179 1.39 6.38 2.48
CA GLY A 179 1.15 5.53 1.31
C GLY A 179 -0.20 5.85 0.69
N SER A 180 -0.23 6.00 -0.62
CA SER A 180 -1.47 6.17 -1.37
C SER A 180 -2.18 4.83 -1.54
N ASN A 181 -3.50 4.86 -1.59
CA ASN A 181 -4.32 3.78 -2.13
C ASN A 181 -5.19 4.37 -3.24
N THR A 182 -4.68 4.31 -4.44
CA THR A 182 -5.32 4.95 -5.60
C THR A 182 -6.29 4.04 -6.35
N THR A 183 -6.70 2.90 -5.76
CA THR A 183 -7.56 1.91 -6.43
C THR A 183 -8.80 2.54 -7.06
N LEU A 184 -9.56 3.31 -6.30
CA LEU A 184 -10.78 3.95 -6.83
C LEU A 184 -10.45 5.04 -7.86
N ALA A 185 -9.48 5.89 -7.57
CA ALA A 185 -9.06 6.97 -8.46
C ALA A 185 -8.55 6.41 -9.81
N TRP A 186 -7.77 5.32 -9.77
CA TRP A 186 -7.29 4.65 -10.98
C TRP A 186 -8.44 4.07 -11.82
N ILE A 187 -9.39 3.39 -11.19
CA ILE A 187 -10.56 2.82 -11.88
C ILE A 187 -11.41 3.92 -12.50
N GLU A 188 -11.65 5.03 -11.80
CA GLU A 188 -12.40 6.18 -12.30
C GLU A 188 -11.67 6.86 -13.48
N PHE A 189 -10.35 7.01 -13.37
CA PHE A 189 -9.51 7.55 -14.42
C PHE A 189 -9.57 6.69 -15.69
N LEU A 190 -9.46 5.36 -15.57
CA LEU A 190 -9.59 4.46 -16.73
C LEU A 190 -10.96 4.56 -17.37
N ARG A 191 -12.02 4.56 -16.56
CA ARG A 191 -13.40 4.71 -17.06
C ARG A 191 -13.61 6.04 -17.80
N ALA A 192 -13.08 7.13 -17.26
CA ALA A 192 -13.13 8.45 -17.90
C ALA A 192 -12.37 8.48 -19.25
N ASN A 193 -11.38 7.60 -19.42
CA ASN A 193 -10.65 7.42 -20.68
C ASN A 193 -11.25 6.31 -21.59
N GLY A 194 -12.48 5.84 -21.30
CA GLY A 194 -13.18 4.85 -22.14
C GLY A 194 -12.66 3.42 -21.99
N ILE A 195 -11.92 3.12 -20.92
CA ILE A 195 -11.36 1.79 -20.68
C ILE A 195 -12.18 1.11 -19.59
N GLU A 196 -12.92 0.08 -19.98
CA GLU A 196 -13.54 -0.87 -19.07
C GLU A 196 -12.57 -2.04 -18.87
N HIS A 197 -11.98 -2.13 -17.69
CA HIS A 197 -11.06 -3.21 -17.35
C HIS A 197 -11.62 -3.99 -16.15
N ALA A 198 -11.72 -5.31 -16.32
CA ALA A 198 -11.99 -6.22 -15.21
C ALA A 198 -10.64 -6.63 -14.61
N TYR A 199 -10.40 -6.30 -13.35
CA TYR A 199 -9.20 -6.75 -12.65
C TYR A 199 -9.42 -8.16 -12.09
N ALA A 200 -8.56 -9.09 -12.46
CA ALA A 200 -8.47 -10.37 -11.78
C ALA A 200 -7.75 -10.18 -10.43
N THR A 201 -8.30 -10.74 -9.38
CA THR A 201 -7.62 -10.79 -8.07
C THR A 201 -6.65 -11.96 -7.96
N GLY A 202 -6.68 -12.84 -8.93
CA GLY A 202 -5.91 -14.08 -8.98
C GLY A 202 -6.69 -15.30 -8.54
N SER A 203 -6.17 -16.47 -8.86
CA SER A 203 -6.64 -17.76 -8.33
C SER A 203 -6.51 -17.79 -6.81
N ILE A 204 -7.25 -18.68 -6.14
CA ILE A 204 -7.15 -18.84 -4.68
C ILE A 204 -5.69 -19.04 -4.25
N ALA A 205 -4.91 -19.85 -4.97
CA ALA A 205 -3.51 -20.08 -4.66
C ALA A 205 -2.66 -18.79 -4.80
N GLU A 206 -2.92 -17.97 -5.81
CA GLU A 206 -2.23 -16.68 -6.01
C GLU A 206 -2.62 -15.65 -4.96
N VAL A 207 -3.90 -15.59 -4.57
CA VAL A 207 -4.37 -14.71 -3.47
C VAL A 207 -3.72 -15.09 -2.15
N LEU A 208 -3.58 -16.39 -1.89
CA LEU A 208 -2.94 -16.88 -0.67
C LEU A 208 -1.43 -16.62 -0.64
N ALA A 209 -0.76 -16.83 -1.78
CA ALA A 209 0.65 -16.45 -1.92
C ALA A 209 0.81 -14.93 -1.75
N ASP A 210 -0.11 -14.13 -2.29
CA ASP A 210 -0.14 -12.68 -2.14
C ASP A 210 -0.31 -12.23 -0.68
N VAL A 211 -1.21 -12.87 0.06
CA VAL A 211 -1.40 -12.60 1.50
C VAL A 211 -0.14 -12.95 2.28
N ASN A 212 0.48 -14.09 1.99
CA ASN A 212 1.72 -14.51 2.65
C ASN A 212 2.88 -13.54 2.37
N ASP A 213 3.07 -13.14 1.12
CA ASP A 213 4.09 -12.16 0.73
C ASP A 213 3.86 -10.80 1.39
N ARG A 214 2.59 -10.37 1.45
CA ARG A 214 2.18 -9.12 2.10
C ARG A 214 2.48 -9.15 3.59
N VAL A 215 2.09 -10.21 4.27
CA VAL A 215 2.36 -10.40 5.70
C VAL A 215 3.86 -10.44 5.96
N SER A 216 4.62 -11.21 5.17
CA SER A 216 6.08 -11.30 5.29
C SER A 216 6.77 -9.95 5.07
N GLY A 217 6.39 -9.23 4.01
CA GLY A 217 6.94 -7.90 3.70
C GLY A 217 6.62 -6.88 4.78
N GLN A 218 5.39 -6.85 5.28
CA GLN A 218 4.98 -5.97 6.36
C GLN A 218 5.67 -6.31 7.69
N THR A 219 5.83 -7.59 8.01
CA THR A 219 6.52 -8.04 9.22
C THR A 219 7.99 -7.67 9.17
N GLN A 220 8.68 -7.91 8.06
CA GLN A 220 10.07 -7.49 7.88
C GLN A 220 10.22 -5.97 8.00
N GLN A 221 9.33 -5.21 7.38
CA GLN A 221 9.33 -3.76 7.48
C GLN A 221 9.06 -3.27 8.92
N LEU A 222 8.16 -3.93 9.63
CA LEU A 222 7.89 -3.63 11.03
C LEU A 222 9.13 -3.90 11.90
N ALA A 223 9.82 -5.03 11.69
CA ALA A 223 11.06 -5.35 12.37
C ALA A 223 12.13 -4.28 12.17
N ASN A 224 12.34 -3.86 10.92
CA ASN A 224 13.26 -2.78 10.58
C ASN A 224 12.85 -1.45 11.25
N SER A 225 11.57 -1.10 11.20
CA SER A 225 11.04 0.14 11.78
C SER A 225 11.23 0.19 13.30
N VAL A 226 11.08 -0.95 13.99
CA VAL A 226 11.32 -1.03 15.44
C VAL A 226 12.80 -0.83 15.77
N GLY A 227 13.71 -1.45 15.01
CA GLY A 227 15.15 -1.22 15.14
C GLY A 227 15.49 0.27 15.02
N TRP A 228 15.03 0.90 13.94
CA TRP A 228 15.27 2.33 13.70
C TRP A 228 14.57 3.24 14.72
N SER A 229 13.42 2.85 15.25
CA SER A 229 12.73 3.60 16.31
C SER A 229 13.51 3.54 17.63
N LYS A 230 14.17 2.42 17.94
CA LYS A 230 15.11 2.33 19.08
C LYS A 230 16.27 3.32 18.91
N ASP A 231 16.84 3.41 17.69
CA ASP A 231 17.92 4.37 17.40
C ASP A 231 17.44 5.82 17.56
N LEU A 232 16.22 6.12 17.08
CA LEU A 232 15.59 7.44 17.26
C LEU A 232 15.45 7.82 18.73
N ILE A 233 14.92 6.90 19.55
CA ILE A 233 14.74 7.12 20.98
C ILE A 233 16.09 7.31 21.66
N ALA A 234 17.10 6.51 21.30
CA ALA A 234 18.45 6.64 21.85
C ALA A 234 19.06 8.01 21.51
N MET A 235 18.87 8.52 20.29
CA MET A 235 19.31 9.85 19.87
C MET A 235 18.58 10.97 20.65
N GLN A 236 17.28 10.85 20.84
CA GLN A 236 16.48 11.83 21.60
C GLN A 236 16.86 11.87 23.07
N LEU A 237 17.19 10.70 23.66
CA LEU A 237 17.66 10.60 25.04
C LEU A 237 19.02 11.25 25.28
N GLN A 238 19.86 11.33 24.27
CA GLN A 238 21.13 12.07 24.37
C GLN A 238 20.91 13.57 24.48
N GLN A 239 19.78 14.06 23.97
CA GLN A 239 19.41 15.48 23.98
C GLN A 239 18.72 15.92 25.28
N ASP A 240 17.90 15.04 25.87
CA ASP A 240 17.11 15.35 27.07
C ASP A 240 17.63 14.57 28.27
N SER A 241 17.85 15.29 29.40
CA SER A 241 18.32 14.71 30.67
C SER A 241 17.32 13.76 31.37
N MET A 242 16.26 13.35 30.69
CA MET A 242 15.17 12.51 31.21
C MET A 242 15.41 11.00 30.99
N ARG A 243 16.46 10.49 31.62
CA ARG A 243 16.90 9.08 31.45
C ARG A 243 15.96 8.00 32.01
N MET A 244 15.07 8.30 32.94
CA MET A 244 14.34 7.25 33.70
C MET A 244 12.98 6.85 33.08
N GLU A 245 12.24 7.79 32.52
CA GLU A 245 10.89 7.50 31.98
C GLU A 245 10.93 6.80 30.64
N VAL A 246 12.00 6.94 29.90
CA VAL A 246 12.17 6.41 28.54
C VAL A 246 12.70 4.98 28.55
N GLY A 247 13.47 4.57 29.55
CA GLY A 247 13.86 3.17 29.75
C GLY A 247 12.62 2.25 29.84
N ALA A 248 11.62 2.65 30.62
CA ALA A 248 10.36 1.90 30.76
C ALA A 248 9.53 1.83 29.47
N ARG A 249 9.60 2.87 28.60
CA ARG A 249 8.93 2.87 27.29
C ARG A 249 9.68 1.99 26.27
N LEU A 250 11.00 1.95 26.31
CA LEU A 250 11.82 1.05 25.49
C LEU A 250 11.53 -0.42 25.83
N ASP A 251 11.48 -0.76 27.10
CA ASP A 251 11.14 -2.12 27.56
C ASP A 251 9.72 -2.52 27.19
N SER A 252 8.79 -1.57 27.15
CA SER A 252 7.41 -1.80 26.70
C SER A 252 7.34 -2.02 25.18
N LEU A 253 8.09 -1.25 24.39
CA LEU A 253 8.20 -1.44 22.94
C LEU A 253 8.85 -2.79 22.61
N GLU A 254 9.89 -3.17 23.33
CA GLU A 254 10.57 -4.45 23.13
C GLU A 254 9.67 -5.64 23.45
N ARG A 255 8.91 -5.57 24.54
CA ARG A 255 7.93 -6.62 24.90
C ARG A 255 6.80 -6.71 23.87
N ASN A 256 6.27 -5.58 23.40
CA ASN A 256 5.22 -5.57 22.40
C ASN A 256 5.73 -6.07 21.05
N PHE A 257 6.96 -5.73 20.69
CA PHE A 257 7.61 -6.21 19.48
C PHE A 257 7.87 -7.71 19.52
N THR A 258 8.42 -8.24 20.62
CA THR A 258 8.61 -9.68 20.79
C THR A 258 7.30 -10.44 20.63
N ARG A 259 6.17 -9.88 21.13
CA ARG A 259 4.85 -10.47 20.93
C ARG A 259 4.40 -10.46 19.46
N ILE A 260 4.69 -9.38 18.72
CA ILE A 260 4.35 -9.27 17.29
C ILE A 260 5.20 -10.25 16.46
N VAL A 261 6.51 -10.37 16.77
CA VAL A 261 7.40 -11.32 16.08
C VAL A 261 6.95 -12.75 16.34
N VAL A 262 6.60 -13.11 17.59
CA VAL A 262 6.08 -14.44 17.93
C VAL A 262 4.78 -14.74 17.19
N VAL A 263 3.87 -13.76 17.07
CA VAL A 263 2.65 -13.92 16.27
C VAL A 263 2.98 -14.09 14.80
N ALA A 264 3.94 -13.32 14.27
CA ALA A 264 4.35 -13.40 12.87
C ALA A 264 5.07 -14.73 12.54
N GLU A 265 5.86 -15.26 13.45
CA GLU A 265 6.51 -16.58 13.31
C GLU A 265 5.51 -17.75 13.28
N HIS A 266 4.36 -17.59 13.96
CA HIS A 266 3.27 -18.58 13.96
C HIS A 266 2.22 -18.33 12.88
N LEU A 267 2.32 -17.23 12.11
CA LEU A 267 1.42 -16.90 11.00
C LEU A 267 1.37 -17.98 9.90
N PRO A 268 2.46 -18.66 9.52
CA PRO A 268 2.38 -19.77 8.58
C PRO A 268 1.48 -20.91 9.08
N GLU A 269 1.55 -21.28 10.37
CA GLU A 269 0.70 -22.30 10.96
C GLU A 269 -0.77 -21.85 11.07
N ILE A 270 -0.99 -20.57 11.36
CA ILE A 270 -2.33 -19.95 11.36
C ILE A 270 -2.85 -19.85 9.93
N SER A 271 -2.00 -19.48 8.98
CA SER A 271 -2.31 -19.43 7.56
C SER A 271 -2.76 -20.79 7.05
N ASP A 272 -2.04 -21.86 7.35
CA ASP A 272 -2.39 -23.21 6.90
C ASP A 272 -3.76 -23.65 7.44
N LYS A 273 -4.08 -23.37 8.71
CA LYS A 273 -5.39 -23.65 9.30
C LYS A 273 -6.51 -22.78 8.73
N VAL A 274 -6.26 -21.50 8.51
CA VAL A 274 -7.22 -20.59 7.88
C VAL A 274 -7.45 -20.97 6.42
N LEU A 275 -6.41 -21.44 5.73
CA LEU A 275 -6.48 -21.97 4.37
C LEU A 275 -7.33 -23.22 4.27
N GLU A 276 -7.12 -24.17 5.19
CA GLU A 276 -7.90 -25.40 5.24
C GLU A 276 -9.38 -25.10 5.51
N GLU A 277 -9.68 -24.17 6.42
CA GLU A 277 -11.05 -23.78 6.75
C GLU A 277 -11.71 -22.98 5.61
N LEU A 278 -11.00 -22.04 4.98
CA LEU A 278 -11.48 -21.34 3.79
C LEU A 278 -11.74 -22.30 2.63
N ASN A 279 -10.86 -23.25 2.40
CA ASN A 279 -11.04 -24.25 1.35
C ASN A 279 -12.28 -25.13 1.60
N LYS A 280 -12.55 -25.51 2.85
CA LYS A 280 -13.78 -26.19 3.25
C LYS A 280 -15.02 -25.32 2.99
N GLN A 281 -15.00 -24.05 3.37
CA GLN A 281 -16.13 -23.14 3.19
C GLN A 281 -16.39 -22.84 1.71
N VAL A 282 -15.36 -22.62 0.90
CA VAL A 282 -15.48 -22.44 -0.56
C VAL A 282 -16.04 -23.70 -1.23
N THR A 283 -15.55 -24.88 -0.84
CA THR A 283 -16.04 -26.15 -1.36
C THR A 283 -17.51 -26.36 -1.01
N GLN A 284 -17.93 -26.04 0.21
CA GLN A 284 -19.33 -26.08 0.63
C GLN A 284 -20.19 -25.07 -0.14
N LEU A 285 -19.68 -23.86 -0.38
CA LEU A 285 -20.40 -22.84 -1.14
C LEU A 285 -20.62 -23.28 -2.59
N ILE A 286 -19.59 -23.82 -3.24
CA ILE A 286 -19.67 -24.35 -4.61
C ILE A 286 -20.66 -25.52 -4.67
N TYR A 287 -20.62 -26.42 -3.69
CA TYR A 287 -21.57 -27.54 -3.62
C TYR A 287 -23.01 -27.04 -3.47
N THR A 288 -23.25 -26.07 -2.61
CA THR A 288 -24.58 -25.49 -2.36
C THR A 288 -25.08 -24.73 -3.60
N MET A 289 -24.22 -24.01 -4.30
CA MET A 289 -24.57 -23.32 -5.55
C MET A 289 -24.89 -24.29 -6.66
N ASN A 290 -24.12 -25.36 -6.87
CA ASN A 290 -24.41 -26.38 -7.87
C ASN A 290 -25.70 -27.11 -7.55
N TYR A 291 -25.95 -27.45 -6.28
CA TYR A 291 -27.20 -28.11 -5.85
C TYR A 291 -28.42 -27.19 -6.07
N SER A 292 -28.30 -25.89 -5.89
CA SER A 292 -29.40 -24.93 -6.15
C SER A 292 -29.65 -24.69 -7.65
N LEU A 293 -28.61 -24.84 -8.49
CA LEU A 293 -28.74 -24.71 -9.95
C LEU A 293 -29.32 -25.97 -10.60
N ASP A 294 -29.06 -27.15 -10.04
CA ASP A 294 -29.60 -28.42 -10.53
C ASP A 294 -31.08 -28.66 -10.14
N ASN A 295 -31.61 -27.83 -9.20
CA ASN A 295 -32.98 -27.97 -8.69
C ASN A 295 -33.86 -26.72 -9.00
N ALA A 296 -33.42 -25.81 -9.86
CA ALA A 296 -34.17 -24.65 -10.35
C ALA A 296 -34.57 -24.80 -11.83
#